data_75292d2a64d7b0575c89817a67e51d2f
#
_entry.id   75292d2a64d7b0575c89817a67e51d2f
#
_cell.length_a   1.000
_cell.length_b   1.000
_cell.length_c   1.000
_cell.angle_alpha   90.00
_cell.angle_beta   90.00
_cell.angle_gamma   90.00
#
_symmetry.space_group_name_H-M   'P 1'
#
loop_
_entity.id
_entity.type
_entity.pdbx_description
1 polymer ?
#
loop_
_entity_poly.entity_id
_entity_poly.type
_entity_poly.pdbx_seq_one_letter_code
_entity_poly.pdbx_strand_id
1 'polypeptide(L)'
;HEDARFTYAVGRLVLWSQKRFETELVRSEAVLMLSASKRIAYANEALAPYGFATVETLKALDLFEHSKSRMVRGENVGQAYGLVSSGNADVGFIAMAQLTQRPNKGSYWLVDETLHTPIRQDAILLNRGADNTAAQAFISYLRSDTAQGIIRNAGYRSED
;
A
#
# COMPACT_ATOMS: atom_id res chain seq x y z
N HIS A 1 -18.90 -0.20 -22.00
CA HIS A 1 -18.39 1.07 -21.39
C HIS A 1 -17.08 0.87 -20.62
N GLU A 2 -16.11 0.15 -21.24
CA GLU A 2 -14.74 0.11 -20.70
C GLU A 2 -14.12 1.52 -20.63
N ASP A 3 -14.53 2.44 -21.50
CA ASP A 3 -14.06 3.85 -21.55
C ASP A 3 -14.47 4.71 -20.34
N ALA A 4 -15.33 4.22 -19.46
CA ALA A 4 -15.77 4.96 -18.27
C ALA A 4 -14.94 4.66 -17.01
N ARG A 5 -14.07 3.63 -17.04
CA ARG A 5 -13.16 3.30 -15.94
C ARG A 5 -11.92 4.20 -15.99
N PHE A 6 -11.52 4.71 -14.83
CA PHE A 6 -10.29 5.48 -14.70
C PHE A 6 -9.64 5.24 -13.35
N THR A 7 -8.33 5.34 -13.30
CA THR A 7 -7.56 5.29 -12.05
C THR A 7 -7.65 6.66 -11.37
N TYR A 8 -8.15 6.70 -10.14
CA TYR A 8 -8.23 7.92 -9.35
C TYR A 8 -7.10 8.06 -8.33
N ALA A 9 -6.42 6.96 -7.99
CA ALA A 9 -5.31 6.92 -7.07
C ALA A 9 -4.41 5.71 -7.34
N VAL A 10 -3.12 5.84 -7.04
CA VAL A 10 -2.18 4.70 -7.03
C VAL A 10 -1.66 4.52 -5.61
N GLY A 11 -1.85 3.31 -5.07
CA GLY A 11 -1.37 2.94 -3.75
C GLY A 11 0.16 2.91 -3.69
N ARG A 12 0.71 3.23 -2.53
CA ARG A 12 2.15 3.20 -2.29
C ARG A 12 2.46 2.17 -1.20
N LEU A 13 3.32 1.20 -1.54
CA LEU A 13 3.75 0.15 -0.63
C LEU A 13 4.88 0.65 0.27
N VAL A 14 4.83 0.32 1.56
CA VAL A 14 5.90 0.59 2.51
C VAL A 14 6.24 -0.66 3.31
N LEU A 15 7.51 -0.87 3.61
CA LEU A 15 7.95 -1.76 4.69
C LEU A 15 8.02 -0.93 5.96
N TRP A 16 7.34 -1.35 7.02
CA TRP A 16 7.15 -0.58 8.24
C TRP A 16 7.49 -1.36 9.51
N SER A 17 8.09 -0.66 10.49
CA SER A 17 8.27 -1.13 11.87
C SER A 17 7.81 -0.06 12.85
N GLN A 18 6.99 -0.45 13.82
CA GLN A 18 6.53 0.45 14.88
C GLN A 18 7.62 0.77 15.92
N LYS A 19 8.59 -0.13 16.10
CA LYS A 19 9.50 -0.15 17.26
C LYS A 19 10.76 0.68 17.09
N ARG A 20 10.92 1.45 16.01
CA ARG A 20 12.16 2.20 15.74
C ARG A 20 11.93 3.70 15.70
N PHE A 21 13.02 4.45 15.58
CA PHE A 21 13.00 5.90 15.47
C PHE A 21 12.14 6.33 14.26
N GLU A 22 11.50 7.48 14.36
CA GLU A 22 10.75 8.08 13.26
C GLU A 22 11.69 8.42 12.10
N THR A 23 11.89 7.51 11.18
CA THR A 23 12.86 7.66 10.09
C THR A 23 12.35 6.98 8.82
N GLU A 24 12.39 7.72 7.73
CA GLU A 24 12.32 7.11 6.41
C GLU A 24 13.67 6.45 6.10
N LEU A 25 13.64 5.16 5.82
CA LEU A 25 14.82 4.35 5.59
C LEU A 25 15.18 4.36 4.09
N VAL A 26 16.46 4.23 3.80
CA VAL A 26 16.92 3.86 2.45
C VAL A 26 16.82 2.34 2.25
N ARG A 27 16.87 1.87 1.00
CA ARG A 27 16.70 0.45 0.65
C ARG A 27 17.62 -0.49 1.44
N SER A 28 18.90 -0.14 1.59
CA SER A 28 19.86 -0.99 2.32
C SER A 28 19.49 -1.17 3.79
N GLU A 29 19.03 -0.12 4.45
CA GLU A 29 18.57 -0.15 5.84
C GLU A 29 17.28 -0.99 5.98
N ALA A 30 16.37 -0.85 5.01
CA ALA A 30 15.15 -1.64 4.96
C ALA A 30 15.44 -3.14 4.78
N VAL A 31 16.39 -3.50 3.92
CA VAL A 31 16.83 -4.89 3.74
C VAL A 31 17.45 -5.44 5.02
N LEU A 32 18.27 -4.65 5.73
CA LEU A 32 18.82 -5.05 7.03
C LEU A 32 17.71 -5.24 8.07
N MET A 33 16.75 -4.31 8.14
CA MET A 33 15.60 -4.41 9.05
C MET A 33 14.77 -5.67 8.76
N LEU A 34 14.48 -5.93 7.49
CA LEU A 34 13.74 -7.12 7.05
C LEU A 34 14.49 -8.41 7.41
N SER A 35 15.81 -8.44 7.18
CA SER A 35 16.66 -9.61 7.45
C SER A 35 16.76 -9.93 8.95
N ALA A 36 16.75 -8.91 9.81
CA ALA A 36 16.80 -9.05 11.26
C ALA A 36 15.44 -9.42 11.88
N SER A 37 14.35 -9.31 11.14
CA SER A 37 12.99 -9.53 11.65
C SER A 37 12.65 -11.02 11.71
N LYS A 38 11.98 -11.44 12.78
CA LYS A 38 11.52 -12.84 12.98
C LYS A 38 10.15 -13.08 12.34
N ARG A 39 9.30 -12.05 12.28
CA ARG A 39 7.95 -12.11 11.72
C ARG A 39 7.72 -10.92 10.81
N ILE A 40 7.29 -11.20 9.59
CA ILE A 40 7.06 -10.22 8.52
C ILE A 40 5.59 -10.29 8.15
N ALA A 41 4.80 -9.28 8.51
CA ALA A 41 3.39 -9.22 8.14
C ALA A 41 3.22 -8.78 6.68
N TYR A 42 2.25 -9.36 6.00
CA TYR A 42 1.85 -8.96 4.65
C TYR A 42 0.40 -9.34 4.38
N ALA A 43 -0.22 -8.71 3.39
CA ALA A 43 -1.57 -9.06 2.95
C ALA A 43 -1.56 -10.31 2.06
N ASN A 44 -2.68 -11.03 2.01
CA ASN A 44 -2.85 -12.21 1.16
C ASN A 44 -2.63 -11.83 -0.32
N GLU A 45 -1.60 -12.39 -0.93
CA GLU A 45 -1.17 -12.09 -2.31
C GLU A 45 -2.21 -12.51 -3.37
N ALA A 46 -3.05 -13.47 -3.04
CA ALA A 46 -4.10 -13.93 -3.95
C ALA A 46 -5.35 -13.03 -3.95
N LEU A 47 -5.56 -12.25 -2.88
CA LEU A 47 -6.78 -11.48 -2.65
C LEU A 47 -6.55 -9.98 -2.56
N ALA A 48 -5.33 -9.54 -2.25
CA ALA A 48 -5.02 -8.14 -1.97
C ALA A 48 -3.89 -7.61 -2.86
N PRO A 49 -4.09 -6.49 -3.59
CA PRO A 49 -3.06 -5.90 -4.45
C PRO A 49 -1.76 -5.57 -3.70
N TYR A 50 -1.85 -5.12 -2.45
CA TYR A 50 -0.67 -4.88 -1.61
C TYR A 50 0.11 -6.15 -1.27
N GLY A 51 -0.58 -7.29 -1.13
CA GLY A 51 0.06 -8.60 -0.93
C GLY A 51 0.79 -9.06 -2.18
N PHE A 52 0.17 -8.91 -3.35
CA PHE A 52 0.80 -9.20 -4.63
C PHE A 52 2.07 -8.34 -4.83
N ALA A 53 1.96 -7.02 -4.63
CA ALA A 53 3.10 -6.11 -4.72
C ALA A 53 4.23 -6.46 -3.72
N THR A 54 3.89 -6.94 -2.51
CA THR A 54 4.87 -7.42 -1.53
C THR A 54 5.66 -8.60 -2.07
N VAL A 55 4.99 -9.59 -2.63
CA VAL A 55 5.67 -10.79 -3.19
C VAL A 55 6.54 -10.40 -4.39
N GLU A 56 6.07 -9.52 -5.28
CA GLU A 56 6.87 -9.00 -6.39
C GLU A 56 8.12 -8.28 -5.88
N THR A 57 7.98 -7.39 -4.90
CA THR A 57 9.10 -6.66 -4.27
C THR A 57 10.14 -7.61 -3.70
N LEU A 58 9.70 -8.60 -2.91
CA LEU A 58 10.62 -9.58 -2.31
C LEU A 58 11.33 -10.43 -3.37
N LYS A 59 10.66 -10.79 -4.46
CA LYS A 59 11.27 -11.50 -5.59
C LYS A 59 12.26 -10.62 -6.35
N ALA A 60 11.93 -9.36 -6.62
CA ALA A 60 12.83 -8.42 -7.30
C ALA A 60 14.12 -8.13 -6.50
N LEU A 61 14.06 -8.28 -5.17
CA LEU A 61 15.20 -8.14 -4.26
C LEU A 61 15.93 -9.47 -3.97
N ASP A 62 15.51 -10.59 -4.55
CA ASP A 62 16.01 -11.95 -4.27
C ASP A 62 15.85 -12.37 -2.79
N LEU A 63 14.85 -11.79 -2.09
CA LEU A 63 14.61 -12.02 -0.65
C LEU A 63 13.39 -12.92 -0.37
N PHE A 64 12.60 -13.29 -1.38
CA PHE A 64 11.35 -14.02 -1.16
C PHE A 64 11.56 -15.36 -0.46
N GLU A 65 12.44 -16.21 -0.97
CA GLU A 65 12.68 -17.54 -0.38
C GLU A 65 13.27 -17.45 1.03
N HIS A 66 14.16 -16.47 1.28
CA HIS A 66 14.71 -16.22 2.61
C HIS A 66 13.68 -15.69 3.62
N SER A 67 12.64 -15.03 3.15
CA SER A 67 11.59 -14.44 3.99
C SER A 67 10.41 -15.37 4.24
N LYS A 68 10.13 -16.29 3.33
CA LYS A 68 8.92 -17.11 3.25
C LYS A 68 8.55 -17.81 4.56
N SER A 69 9.50 -18.41 5.26
CA SER A 69 9.26 -19.10 6.54
C SER A 69 8.91 -18.17 7.70
N ARG A 70 9.16 -16.87 7.56
CA ARG A 70 8.91 -15.81 8.56
C ARG A 70 7.70 -14.94 8.22
N MET A 71 7.09 -15.15 7.06
CA MET A 71 5.96 -14.36 6.60
C MET A 71 4.68 -14.75 7.33
N VAL A 72 3.97 -13.75 7.86
CA VAL A 72 2.68 -13.88 8.54
C VAL A 72 1.62 -13.17 7.70
N ARG A 73 0.68 -13.95 7.19
CA ARG A 73 -0.33 -13.48 6.25
C ARG A 73 -1.57 -12.96 6.96
N GLY A 74 -1.98 -11.74 6.61
CA GLY A 74 -3.32 -11.22 6.88
C GLY A 74 -4.19 -11.31 5.62
N GLU A 75 -5.49 -11.34 5.75
CA GLU A 75 -6.41 -11.42 4.60
C GLU A 75 -6.40 -10.14 3.75
N ASN A 76 -6.03 -9.01 4.35
CA ASN A 76 -5.96 -7.70 3.71
C ASN A 76 -4.86 -6.83 4.34
N VAL A 77 -4.60 -5.67 3.74
CA VAL A 77 -3.57 -4.73 4.22
C VAL A 77 -3.87 -4.15 5.60
N GLY A 78 -5.14 -4.06 5.99
CA GLY A 78 -5.54 -3.65 7.35
C GLY A 78 -5.13 -4.66 8.41
N GLN A 79 -5.28 -5.96 8.14
CA GLN A 79 -4.80 -7.02 9.03
C GLN A 79 -3.28 -7.06 9.11
N ALA A 80 -2.57 -6.90 7.98
CA ALA A 80 -1.11 -6.79 7.98
C ALA A 80 -0.63 -5.64 8.88
N TYR A 81 -1.27 -4.47 8.77
CA TYR A 81 -1.05 -3.34 9.67
C TYR A 81 -1.33 -3.72 11.15
N GLY A 82 -2.45 -4.38 11.42
CA GLY A 82 -2.84 -4.83 12.75
C GLY A 82 -1.82 -5.78 13.40
N LEU A 83 -1.24 -6.69 12.63
CA LEU A 83 -0.20 -7.61 13.11
C LEU A 83 1.06 -6.87 13.59
N VAL A 84 1.49 -5.84 12.88
CA VAL A 84 2.65 -5.04 13.31
C VAL A 84 2.29 -4.12 14.48
N SER A 85 1.16 -3.44 14.41
CA SER A 85 0.74 -2.48 15.46
C SER A 85 0.45 -3.16 16.81
N SER A 86 0.05 -4.42 16.81
CA SER A 86 -0.15 -5.22 18.03
C SER A 86 1.12 -5.92 18.53
N GLY A 87 2.24 -5.82 17.80
CA GLY A 87 3.50 -6.50 18.13
C GLY A 87 3.52 -7.98 17.77
N ASN A 88 2.53 -8.50 17.03
CA ASN A 88 2.50 -9.87 16.52
C ASN A 88 3.40 -10.09 15.30
N ALA A 89 3.88 -9.02 14.69
CA ALA A 89 4.94 -9.03 13.69
C ALA A 89 5.93 -7.90 13.99
N ASP A 90 7.21 -8.09 13.62
CA ASP A 90 8.27 -7.10 13.87
C ASP A 90 8.23 -5.98 12.83
N VAL A 91 7.93 -6.37 11.60
CA VAL A 91 7.79 -5.49 10.44
C VAL A 91 6.63 -5.96 9.58
N GLY A 92 6.15 -5.09 8.69
CA GLY A 92 5.12 -5.48 7.74
C GLY A 92 5.13 -4.62 6.49
N PHE A 93 4.70 -5.23 5.39
CA PHE A 93 4.39 -4.53 4.16
C PHE A 93 2.95 -4.03 4.23
N ILE A 94 2.79 -2.72 4.23
CA ILE A 94 1.50 -2.03 4.43
C ILE A 94 1.34 -0.88 3.43
N ALA A 95 0.18 -0.20 3.46
CA ALA A 95 -0.05 0.97 2.64
C ALA A 95 0.52 2.24 3.30
N MET A 96 1.15 3.12 2.54
CA MET A 96 1.59 4.44 3.01
C MET A 96 0.44 5.23 3.62
N ALA A 97 -0.76 5.12 3.08
CA ALA A 97 -1.97 5.76 3.60
C ALA A 97 -2.27 5.41 5.07
N GLN A 98 -1.85 4.24 5.56
CA GLN A 98 -2.03 3.85 6.95
C GLN A 98 -1.07 4.55 7.91
N LEU A 99 0.01 5.13 7.39
CA LEU A 99 1.00 5.88 8.17
C LEU A 99 0.75 7.40 8.19
N THR A 100 0.08 7.95 7.18
CA THR A 100 -0.12 9.41 7.06
C THR A 100 -0.92 10.00 8.22
N GLN A 101 -1.83 9.23 8.80
CA GLN A 101 -2.69 9.63 9.93
C GLN A 101 -2.05 9.36 11.31
N ARG A 102 -0.85 8.80 11.37
CA ARG A 102 -0.22 8.48 12.64
C ARG A 102 0.59 9.65 13.17
N PRO A 103 0.50 9.96 14.48
CA PRO A 103 1.36 10.96 15.11
C PRO A 103 2.83 10.51 15.16
N ASN A 104 3.05 9.19 15.31
CA ASN A 104 4.37 8.56 15.27
C ASN A 104 4.36 7.47 14.20
N LYS A 105 5.15 7.66 13.14
CA LYS A 105 5.19 6.74 12.00
C LYS A 105 6.10 5.53 12.22
N GLY A 106 7.00 5.56 13.22
CA GLY A 106 8.04 4.55 13.36
C GLY A 106 9.05 4.61 12.21
N SER A 107 9.76 3.53 11.97
CA SER A 107 10.67 3.44 10.81
C SER A 107 9.97 2.81 9.62
N TYR A 108 10.11 3.41 8.44
CA TYR A 108 9.52 2.90 7.22
C TYR A 108 10.43 3.13 6.02
N TRP A 109 10.34 2.23 5.07
CA TRP A 109 10.92 2.38 3.73
C TRP A 109 9.79 2.45 2.72
N LEU A 110 9.74 3.53 1.96
CA LEU A 110 8.87 3.63 0.80
C LEU A 110 9.45 2.76 -0.31
N VAL A 111 8.71 1.68 -0.65
CA VAL A 111 9.16 0.72 -1.67
C VAL A 111 9.24 1.42 -3.02
N ASP A 112 10.33 1.18 -3.73
CA ASP A 112 10.54 1.68 -5.08
C ASP A 112 9.49 1.08 -6.03
N GLU A 113 8.78 1.94 -6.76
CA GLU A 113 7.70 1.55 -7.68
C GLU A 113 8.18 0.65 -8.84
N THR A 114 9.49 0.60 -9.10
CA THR A 114 10.07 -0.31 -10.10
C THR A 114 10.14 -1.77 -9.64
N LEU A 115 9.93 -2.02 -8.35
CA LEU A 115 10.01 -3.35 -7.75
C LEU A 115 8.69 -4.13 -7.76
N HIS A 116 7.59 -3.49 -8.15
CA HIS A 116 6.26 -4.12 -8.18
C HIS A 116 5.33 -3.47 -9.20
N THR A 117 4.30 -4.19 -9.57
CA THR A 117 3.20 -3.67 -10.39
C THR A 117 2.47 -2.53 -9.67
N PRO A 118 2.12 -1.42 -10.35
CA PRO A 118 1.38 -0.31 -9.75
C PRO A 118 0.06 -0.75 -9.11
N ILE A 119 -0.18 -0.29 -7.88
CA ILE A 119 -1.40 -0.60 -7.10
C ILE A 119 -2.50 0.40 -7.46
N ARG A 120 -3.11 0.26 -8.66
CA ARG A 120 -4.13 1.17 -9.16
C ARG A 120 -5.45 1.01 -8.41
N GLN A 121 -6.05 2.14 -8.09
CA GLN A 121 -7.40 2.26 -7.53
C GLN A 121 -8.30 2.86 -8.61
N ASP A 122 -9.19 2.05 -9.14
CA ASP A 122 -10.04 2.44 -10.26
C ASP A 122 -11.46 2.75 -9.81
N ALA A 123 -12.10 3.68 -10.51
CA ALA A 123 -13.51 3.99 -10.39
C ALA A 123 -14.22 3.83 -11.73
N ILE A 124 -15.47 3.40 -11.67
CA ILE A 124 -16.35 3.28 -12.83
C ILE A 124 -17.79 3.67 -12.45
N LEU A 125 -18.45 4.44 -13.31
CA LEU A 125 -19.89 4.69 -13.18
C LEU A 125 -20.66 3.53 -13.80
N LEU A 126 -21.44 2.83 -12.98
CA LEU A 126 -22.27 1.72 -13.45
C LEU A 126 -23.46 2.22 -14.29
N ASN A 127 -23.92 1.40 -15.24
CA ASN A 127 -25.05 1.74 -16.12
C ASN A 127 -26.32 2.17 -15.35
N ARG A 128 -26.62 1.50 -14.22
CA ARG A 128 -27.76 1.86 -13.35
C ARG A 128 -27.64 3.24 -12.69
N GLY A 129 -26.44 3.81 -12.67
CA GLY A 129 -26.16 5.14 -12.14
C GLY A 129 -25.94 6.18 -13.23
N ALA A 130 -26.06 5.82 -14.50
CA ALA A 130 -25.75 6.72 -15.63
C ALA A 130 -26.56 8.02 -15.60
N ASP A 131 -27.84 7.96 -15.21
CA ASP A 131 -28.74 9.11 -15.11
C ASP A 131 -28.74 9.76 -13.71
N ASN A 132 -27.89 9.27 -12.78
CA ASN A 132 -27.78 9.84 -11.45
C ASN A 132 -26.80 11.01 -11.43
N THR A 133 -27.31 12.23 -11.35
CA THR A 133 -26.51 13.46 -11.38
C THR A 133 -25.49 13.55 -10.24
N ALA A 134 -25.82 13.03 -9.05
CA ALA A 134 -24.90 13.00 -7.91
C ALA A 134 -23.73 12.03 -8.16
N ALA A 135 -23.99 10.87 -8.76
CA ALA A 135 -22.94 9.90 -9.12
C ALA A 135 -22.02 10.48 -10.21
N GLN A 136 -22.58 11.14 -11.22
CA GLN A 136 -21.79 11.84 -12.27
C GLN A 136 -20.94 12.96 -11.66
N ALA A 137 -21.51 13.77 -10.77
CA ALA A 137 -20.79 14.84 -10.08
C ALA A 137 -19.66 14.29 -9.22
N PHE A 138 -19.86 13.17 -8.52
CA PHE A 138 -18.81 12.52 -7.74
C PHE A 138 -17.66 11.99 -8.60
N ILE A 139 -17.95 11.35 -9.73
CA ILE A 139 -16.92 10.90 -10.68
C ILE A 139 -16.10 12.09 -11.22
N SER A 140 -16.78 13.20 -11.55
CA SER A 140 -16.11 14.43 -11.99
C SER A 140 -15.26 15.03 -10.87
N TYR A 141 -15.76 15.04 -9.64
CA TYR A 141 -15.03 15.52 -8.46
C TYR A 141 -13.76 14.71 -8.21
N LEU A 142 -13.79 13.38 -8.32
CA LEU A 142 -12.59 12.53 -8.13
C LEU A 142 -11.44 12.91 -9.09
N ARG A 143 -11.75 13.47 -10.25
CA ARG A 143 -10.76 13.95 -11.24
C ARG A 143 -10.28 15.38 -10.98
N SER A 144 -10.93 16.12 -10.08
CA SER A 144 -10.58 17.51 -9.81
C SER A 144 -9.26 17.65 -9.04
N ASP A 145 -8.57 18.77 -9.21
CA ASP A 145 -7.34 19.09 -8.48
C ASP A 145 -7.54 19.05 -6.96
N THR A 146 -8.73 19.46 -6.50
CA THR A 146 -9.09 19.42 -5.07
C THR A 146 -9.09 17.98 -4.54
N ALA A 147 -9.79 17.06 -5.23
CA ALA A 147 -9.83 15.66 -4.83
C ALA A 147 -8.46 15.00 -4.96
N GLN A 148 -7.72 15.28 -6.04
CA GLN A 148 -6.37 14.77 -6.23
C GLN A 148 -5.41 15.28 -5.15
N GLY A 149 -5.57 16.51 -4.68
CA GLY A 149 -4.84 17.05 -3.53
C GLY A 149 -5.12 16.27 -2.24
N ILE A 150 -6.39 15.96 -1.95
CA ILE A 150 -6.80 15.15 -0.80
C ILE A 150 -6.20 13.73 -0.89
N ILE A 151 -6.26 13.11 -2.05
CA ILE A 151 -5.74 11.77 -2.32
C ILE A 151 -4.22 11.72 -2.08
N ARG A 152 -3.45 12.67 -2.61
CA ARG A 152 -2.00 12.78 -2.38
C ARG A 152 -1.68 12.98 -0.89
N ASN A 153 -2.40 13.86 -0.20
CA ASN A 153 -2.22 14.09 1.24
C ASN A 153 -2.55 12.85 2.09
N ALA A 154 -3.45 11.98 1.60
CA ALA A 154 -3.75 10.69 2.22
C ALA A 154 -2.69 9.60 1.96
N GLY A 155 -1.60 9.89 1.24
CA GLY A 155 -0.48 8.97 1.05
C GLY A 155 -0.53 8.16 -0.25
N TYR A 156 -1.45 8.48 -1.15
CA TYR A 156 -1.51 7.90 -2.50
C TYR A 156 -0.71 8.74 -3.50
N ARG A 157 -0.49 8.19 -4.68
CA ARG A 157 0.01 8.92 -5.84
C ARG A 157 -1.13 9.15 -6.84
N SER A 158 -1.09 10.25 -7.58
CA SER A 158 -1.91 10.41 -8.79
C SER A 158 -1.39 9.48 -9.91
N GLU A 159 -2.25 9.07 -10.83
CA GLU A 159 -1.81 8.48 -12.09
C GLU A 159 -1.29 9.60 -13.00
N ASP A 160 -0.13 9.41 -13.61
CA ASP A 160 0.48 10.33 -14.58
C ASP A 160 -0.22 10.24 -15.94
#